data_95861d086e991beb13f0ecdf0fa8a9e8
#
_entry.id   95861d086e991beb13f0ecdf0fa8a9e8
#
_cell.length_a   1.000
_cell.length_b   1.000
_cell.length_c   1.000
_cell.angle_alpha   90.00
_cell.angle_beta   90.00
_cell.angle_gamma   90.00
#
_symmetry.space_group_name_H-M   'P 1'
#
loop_
_entity.id
_entity.type
_entity.pdbx_description
1 polymer ?
#
loop_
_entity_poly.entity_id
_entity_poly.type
_entity_poly.pdbx_seq_one_letter_code
_entity_poly.pdbx_strand_id
1 'polypeptide(L)'
;MKPIRLTILGILTPLLLGCSSSAGSYPLDLPAEDYITTLEINDIENFTICVFNDLHISVLTNLTDEIAYYEKCLISNGGELPSLIVLNGDSFMGAAKSQVERFFDWIDSKGVPFAYTYGNHDLQGTYSNMLIDQVIKSCEHAVLLNPINDNVFGDSNYVLNIEEIGTPNTLKWQLYFYDSNTYYGVDYDVIHEDQIAWYEKQQQALEDLGTPNIPSLTFMHIPTEEFEEAYKTIGHNVTSGHDTADTESLWYMGESISWGYKETEFYETMQEYKNNKAIIVGHDHVNLTDWHYDKDEGSADNMIHLIYGLKTGRGIYHDTRIMGASFYTLKDSNEFDIKWMNVPYEEDPFEITSGYLIGLGEGAIA
;
A
#
# COMPACT_ATOMS: atom_id res chain seq x y z
N MET A 1 5.10 -15.84 -22.44
CA MET A 1 5.11 -15.64 -20.98
C MET A 1 5.00 -17.01 -20.32
N LYS A 2 5.86 -17.33 -19.36
CA LYS A 2 5.72 -18.55 -18.55
C LYS A 2 4.75 -18.23 -17.41
N PRO A 3 3.92 -19.17 -16.98
CA PRO A 3 2.99 -18.93 -15.89
C PRO A 3 3.74 -18.64 -14.59
N ILE A 4 3.31 -17.59 -13.90
CA ILE A 4 3.68 -17.31 -12.51
C ILE A 4 2.99 -18.37 -11.64
N ARG A 5 3.71 -19.00 -10.73
CA ARG A 5 3.11 -19.94 -9.77
C ARG A 5 2.98 -19.23 -8.43
N LEU A 6 1.77 -19.12 -7.95
CA LEU A 6 1.45 -18.72 -6.59
C LEU A 6 1.55 -19.97 -5.70
N THR A 7 2.48 -19.98 -4.76
CA THR A 7 2.59 -21.08 -3.79
C THR A 7 2.09 -20.57 -2.44
N ILE A 8 0.92 -21.05 -2.02
CA ILE A 8 0.38 -20.78 -0.69
C ILE A 8 0.88 -21.91 0.22
N LEU A 9 1.79 -21.59 1.12
CA LEU A 9 2.28 -22.54 2.12
C LEU A 9 1.36 -22.45 3.35
N GLY A 10 0.24 -23.15 3.32
CA GLY A 10 -0.65 -23.31 4.47
C GLY A 10 -0.28 -24.58 5.25
N ILE A 11 0.25 -24.45 6.44
CA ILE A 11 0.39 -25.55 7.38
C ILE A 11 -0.86 -25.58 8.28
N LEU A 12 -1.66 -26.61 8.12
CA LEU A 12 -2.78 -26.90 9.03
C LEU A 12 -2.23 -27.48 10.35
N THR A 13 -2.29 -26.73 11.43
CA THR A 13 -2.14 -27.25 12.79
C THR A 13 -3.51 -27.23 13.52
N PRO A 14 -3.80 -28.23 14.36
CA PRO A 14 -5.13 -28.34 14.97
C PRO A 14 -5.29 -27.35 16.14
N LEU A 15 -6.46 -26.69 16.16
CA LEU A 15 -6.93 -25.83 17.24
C LEU A 15 -7.01 -26.60 18.58
N LEU A 16 -6.39 -26.04 19.60
CA LEU A 16 -6.76 -26.29 20.99
C LEU A 16 -7.44 -25.04 21.54
N LEU A 17 -8.77 -25.15 21.76
CA LEU A 17 -9.58 -24.15 22.44
C LEU A 17 -9.20 -24.07 23.93
N GLY A 18 -8.81 -22.90 24.37
CA GLY A 18 -8.70 -22.53 25.77
C GLY A 18 -9.22 -21.12 26.01
N CYS A 19 -10.46 -20.97 26.46
CA CYS A 19 -10.97 -19.70 26.94
C CYS A 19 -10.33 -19.28 28.26
N SER A 20 -9.76 -18.09 28.33
CA SER A 20 -9.69 -17.32 29.57
C SER A 20 -9.59 -15.83 29.27
N SER A 21 -10.57 -15.07 29.75
CA SER A 21 -10.67 -13.64 29.71
C SER A 21 -9.73 -12.99 30.73
N SER A 22 -8.79 -12.16 30.28
CA SER A 22 -8.22 -11.06 31.07
C SER A 22 -7.63 -10.03 30.12
N ALA A 23 -8.04 -8.77 30.26
CA ALA A 23 -7.41 -7.64 29.60
C ALA A 23 -5.95 -7.53 30.06
N GLY A 24 -5.01 -7.73 29.18
CA GLY A 24 -3.59 -7.62 29.45
C GLY A 24 -2.83 -8.16 28.26
N SER A 25 -1.89 -7.39 27.76
CA SER A 25 -0.84 -7.69 26.78
C SER A 25 -1.04 -9.00 26.00
N TYR A 26 -1.40 -8.88 24.76
CA TYR A 26 -1.44 -10.03 23.86
C TYR A 26 -0.03 -10.59 23.69
N PRO A 27 0.30 -11.78 24.23
CA PRO A 27 1.52 -12.45 23.78
C PRO A 27 1.23 -12.98 22.38
N LEU A 28 1.82 -12.35 21.39
CA LEU A 28 1.87 -12.88 20.04
C LEU A 28 2.70 -14.18 20.06
N ASP A 29 2.05 -15.29 20.28
CA ASP A 29 2.66 -16.64 20.18
C ASP A 29 2.48 -17.24 18.78
N LEU A 30 2.20 -16.38 17.76
CA LEU A 30 2.04 -16.87 16.40
C LEU A 30 3.40 -17.01 15.73
N PRO A 31 3.62 -18.11 15.00
CA PRO A 31 4.73 -18.20 14.08
C PRO A 31 4.67 -17.04 13.07
N ALA A 32 5.83 -16.46 12.74
CA ALA A 32 5.91 -15.36 11.78
C ALA A 32 5.32 -15.74 10.40
N GLU A 33 5.45 -17.00 10.02
CA GLU A 33 4.99 -17.57 8.77
C GLU A 33 3.47 -17.65 8.61
N ASP A 34 2.67 -17.49 9.66
CA ASP A 34 1.20 -17.59 9.57
C ASP A 34 0.58 -16.45 8.74
N TYR A 35 1.34 -15.39 8.45
CA TYR A 35 0.92 -14.19 7.72
C TYR A 35 1.73 -13.95 6.44
N ILE A 36 2.45 -14.94 5.97
CA ILE A 36 3.32 -14.83 4.80
C ILE A 36 2.70 -15.58 3.63
N THR A 37 2.63 -14.90 2.49
CA THR A 37 2.44 -15.54 1.19
C THR A 37 3.65 -15.27 0.31
N THR A 38 3.88 -16.07 -0.72
CA THR A 38 5.07 -15.97 -1.57
C THR A 38 4.66 -15.89 -3.04
N LEU A 39 5.23 -14.94 -3.76
CA LEU A 39 5.14 -14.81 -5.20
C LEU A 39 6.50 -15.15 -5.80
N GLU A 40 6.55 -16.28 -6.54
CA GLU A 40 7.72 -16.70 -7.29
C GLU A 40 7.82 -15.97 -8.63
N ILE A 41 8.97 -15.34 -8.89
CA ILE A 41 9.25 -14.58 -10.10
C ILE A 41 10.50 -15.10 -10.82
N ASN A 42 10.72 -14.66 -12.06
CA ASN A 42 11.92 -15.05 -12.83
C ASN A 42 13.00 -13.96 -12.85
N ASP A 43 12.65 -12.71 -12.61
CA ASP A 43 13.57 -11.57 -12.74
C ASP A 43 13.02 -10.38 -11.94
N ILE A 44 13.75 -9.97 -10.91
CA ILE A 44 13.35 -8.86 -10.03
C ILE A 44 13.44 -7.52 -10.73
N GLU A 45 14.39 -7.30 -11.62
CA GLU A 45 14.60 -6.03 -12.33
C GLU A 45 13.42 -5.62 -13.23
N ASN A 46 12.55 -6.58 -13.55
CA ASN A 46 11.33 -6.37 -14.33
C ASN A 46 10.06 -6.48 -13.49
N PHE A 47 10.18 -6.55 -12.16
CA PHE A 47 9.02 -6.64 -11.28
C PHE A 47 8.42 -5.26 -11.02
N THR A 48 7.26 -5.02 -11.63
CA THR A 48 6.55 -3.74 -11.54
C THR A 48 5.24 -3.90 -10.79
N ILE A 49 5.03 -3.05 -9.80
CA ILE A 49 3.81 -2.95 -8.99
C ILE A 49 2.99 -1.77 -9.48
N CYS A 50 1.71 -1.98 -9.79
CA CYS A 50 0.75 -0.90 -10.06
C CYS A 50 -0.15 -0.71 -8.84
N VAL A 51 -0.19 0.49 -8.29
CA VAL A 51 -0.98 0.82 -7.10
C VAL A 51 -2.18 1.67 -7.49
N PHE A 52 -3.36 1.23 -7.04
CA PHE A 52 -4.62 1.93 -7.11
C PHE A 52 -5.02 2.37 -5.71
N ASN A 53 -5.21 3.68 -5.51
CA ASN A 53 -5.71 4.27 -4.28
C ASN A 53 -7.11 4.84 -4.50
N ASP A 54 -7.93 4.79 -3.48
CA ASP A 54 -9.14 5.61 -3.35
C ASP A 54 -10.11 5.48 -4.53
N LEU A 55 -10.49 4.25 -4.88
CA LEU A 55 -11.43 4.00 -5.97
C LEU A 55 -12.84 4.51 -5.66
N HIS A 56 -13.25 4.42 -4.40
CA HIS A 56 -14.55 4.86 -3.88
C HIS A 56 -15.75 4.41 -4.72
N ILE A 57 -15.75 3.16 -5.13
CA ILE A 57 -16.86 2.55 -5.84
C ILE A 57 -18.08 2.55 -4.92
N SER A 58 -19.18 3.15 -5.37
CA SER A 58 -20.44 3.29 -4.64
C SER A 58 -21.63 2.81 -5.46
N VAL A 59 -22.80 2.73 -4.85
CA VAL A 59 -24.04 2.41 -5.58
C VAL A 59 -24.35 3.38 -6.73
N LEU A 60 -23.79 4.59 -6.70
CA LEU A 60 -23.96 5.61 -7.73
C LEU A 60 -22.92 5.49 -8.86
N THR A 61 -21.89 4.69 -8.68
CA THR A 61 -20.79 4.55 -9.63
C THR A 61 -21.24 3.80 -10.89
N ASN A 62 -21.01 4.39 -12.05
CA ASN A 62 -21.10 3.65 -13.32
C ASN A 62 -19.84 2.78 -13.48
N LEU A 63 -19.89 1.59 -12.90
CA LEU A 63 -18.74 0.69 -12.83
C LEU A 63 -18.20 0.28 -14.22
N THR A 64 -19.01 0.36 -15.27
CA THR A 64 -18.54 0.08 -16.64
C THR A 64 -17.56 1.15 -17.12
N ASP A 65 -17.87 2.41 -16.87
CA ASP A 65 -17.01 3.53 -17.26
C ASP A 65 -15.77 3.61 -16.37
N GLU A 66 -15.92 3.28 -15.07
CA GLU A 66 -14.76 3.21 -14.16
C GLU A 66 -13.80 2.08 -14.55
N ILE A 67 -14.30 0.89 -14.83
CA ILE A 67 -13.46 -0.23 -15.31
C ILE A 67 -12.73 0.16 -16.59
N ALA A 68 -13.38 0.83 -17.54
CA ALA A 68 -12.71 1.29 -18.75
C ALA A 68 -11.58 2.31 -18.47
N TYR A 69 -11.75 3.11 -17.43
CA TYR A 69 -10.71 4.02 -16.95
C TYR A 69 -9.57 3.26 -16.23
N TYR A 70 -9.90 2.31 -15.35
CA TYR A 70 -8.90 1.49 -14.67
C TYR A 70 -8.06 0.65 -15.63
N GLU A 71 -8.63 0.21 -16.76
CA GLU A 71 -7.86 -0.43 -17.84
C GLU A 71 -6.78 0.49 -18.39
N LYS A 72 -7.10 1.76 -18.62
CA LYS A 72 -6.10 2.75 -19.07
C LYS A 72 -5.02 2.95 -18.01
N CYS A 73 -5.40 3.01 -16.72
CA CYS A 73 -4.46 3.14 -15.62
C CYS A 73 -3.49 1.96 -15.55
N LEU A 74 -3.98 0.72 -15.66
CA LEU A 74 -3.17 -0.50 -15.59
C LEU A 74 -2.07 -0.56 -16.65
N ILE A 75 -2.33 -0.07 -17.84
CA ILE A 75 -1.38 -0.12 -18.97
C ILE A 75 -0.69 1.22 -19.24
N SER A 76 -0.88 2.22 -18.40
CA SER A 76 -0.35 3.57 -18.63
C SER A 76 1.19 3.62 -18.60
N ASN A 77 1.85 2.70 -17.89
CA ASN A 77 3.29 2.57 -17.89
C ASN A 77 3.77 1.66 -19.03
N GLY A 78 3.85 2.22 -20.23
CA GLY A 78 4.44 1.52 -21.39
C GLY A 78 3.53 0.53 -22.12
N GLY A 79 2.24 0.43 -21.77
CA GLY A 79 1.28 -0.41 -22.47
C GLY A 79 1.26 -1.89 -22.04
N GLU A 80 2.05 -2.28 -21.05
CA GLU A 80 2.11 -3.64 -20.50
C GLU A 80 1.40 -3.73 -19.15
N LEU A 81 0.90 -4.92 -18.80
CA LEU A 81 0.35 -5.18 -17.48
C LEU A 81 1.48 -5.26 -16.43
N PRO A 82 1.24 -4.79 -15.19
CA PRO A 82 2.21 -4.91 -14.10
C PRO A 82 2.40 -6.37 -13.67
N SER A 83 3.41 -6.63 -12.87
CA SER A 83 3.66 -7.93 -12.24
C SER A 83 2.77 -8.17 -11.03
N LEU A 84 2.35 -7.09 -10.35
CA LEU A 84 1.46 -7.10 -9.20
C LEU A 84 0.55 -5.85 -9.26
N ILE A 85 -0.70 -6.02 -8.90
CA ILE A 85 -1.64 -4.91 -8.67
C ILE A 85 -1.87 -4.79 -7.17
N VAL A 86 -1.78 -3.58 -6.62
CA VAL A 86 -2.10 -3.30 -5.21
C VAL A 86 -3.32 -2.37 -5.15
N LEU A 87 -4.34 -2.81 -4.45
CA LEU A 87 -5.52 -2.02 -4.09
C LEU A 87 -5.27 -1.47 -2.68
N ASN A 88 -4.84 -0.22 -2.59
CA ASN A 88 -4.30 0.36 -1.37
C ASN A 88 -5.33 1.18 -0.57
N GLY A 89 -6.45 0.54 -0.29
CA GLY A 89 -7.52 1.09 0.54
C GLY A 89 -8.55 1.92 -0.22
N ASP A 90 -9.69 2.10 0.43
CA ASP A 90 -10.85 2.85 -0.04
C ASP A 90 -11.32 2.46 -1.46
N SER A 91 -11.32 1.16 -1.70
CA SER A 91 -11.87 0.63 -2.96
C SER A 91 -13.38 0.79 -3.04
N PHE A 92 -14.06 0.70 -1.89
CA PHE A 92 -15.52 0.75 -1.83
C PHE A 92 -16.01 1.76 -0.79
N MET A 93 -17.08 2.49 -1.15
CA MET A 93 -17.80 3.38 -0.27
C MET A 93 -19.31 3.16 -0.43
N GLY A 94 -19.84 2.14 0.24
CA GLY A 94 -21.26 1.78 0.13
C GLY A 94 -21.62 1.19 -1.24
N ALA A 95 -20.75 0.40 -1.84
CA ALA A 95 -21.01 -0.32 -3.08
C ALA A 95 -22.07 -1.41 -2.89
N ALA A 96 -22.85 -1.72 -3.93
CA ALA A 96 -23.70 -2.90 -3.93
C ALA A 96 -22.85 -4.18 -4.06
N LYS A 97 -23.31 -5.30 -3.50
CA LYS A 97 -22.63 -6.59 -3.60
C LYS A 97 -22.23 -6.94 -5.03
N SER A 98 -23.13 -6.73 -5.97
CA SER A 98 -22.88 -7.00 -7.39
C SER A 98 -21.81 -6.10 -8.01
N GLN A 99 -21.56 -4.92 -7.44
CA GLN A 99 -20.46 -4.04 -7.88
C GLN A 99 -19.13 -4.56 -7.33
N VAL A 100 -19.09 -5.00 -6.06
CA VAL A 100 -17.93 -5.62 -5.44
C VAL A 100 -17.53 -6.88 -6.23
N GLU A 101 -18.48 -7.81 -6.43
CA GLU A 101 -18.25 -9.02 -7.20
C GLU A 101 -17.73 -8.71 -8.62
N ARG A 102 -18.40 -7.82 -9.35
CA ARG A 102 -18.01 -7.45 -10.71
C ARG A 102 -16.65 -6.76 -10.79
N PHE A 103 -16.28 -5.97 -9.79
CA PHE A 103 -14.96 -5.33 -9.75
C PHE A 103 -13.86 -6.39 -9.56
N PHE A 104 -14.06 -7.31 -8.60
CA PHE A 104 -13.09 -8.39 -8.39
C PHE A 104 -13.05 -9.40 -9.55
N ASP A 105 -14.18 -9.74 -10.17
CA ASP A 105 -14.21 -10.53 -11.41
C ASP A 105 -13.37 -9.86 -12.52
N TRP A 106 -13.47 -8.53 -12.63
CA TRP A 106 -12.69 -7.79 -13.61
C TRP A 106 -11.21 -7.85 -13.32
N ILE A 107 -10.75 -7.55 -12.10
CA ILE A 107 -9.32 -7.52 -11.78
C ILE A 107 -8.71 -8.92 -11.86
N ASP A 108 -9.41 -9.94 -11.38
CA ASP A 108 -8.99 -11.35 -11.46
C ASP A 108 -8.84 -11.82 -12.92
N SER A 109 -9.71 -11.33 -13.82
CA SER A 109 -9.65 -11.64 -15.25
C SER A 109 -8.38 -11.13 -15.94
N LYS A 110 -7.57 -10.27 -15.30
CA LYS A 110 -6.29 -9.80 -15.84
C LYS A 110 -5.22 -10.88 -15.81
N GLY A 111 -5.38 -11.91 -14.99
CA GLY A 111 -4.37 -12.94 -14.78
C GLY A 111 -3.09 -12.43 -14.14
N VAL A 112 -3.17 -11.30 -13.46
CA VAL A 112 -2.10 -10.66 -12.70
C VAL A 112 -2.39 -10.85 -11.22
N PRO A 113 -1.42 -11.27 -10.40
CA PRO A 113 -1.58 -11.28 -8.95
C PRO A 113 -2.03 -9.90 -8.43
N PHE A 114 -2.95 -9.89 -7.47
CA PHE A 114 -3.35 -8.65 -6.83
C PHE A 114 -3.41 -8.77 -5.31
N ALA A 115 -2.97 -7.70 -4.64
CA ALA A 115 -3.00 -7.53 -3.20
C ALA A 115 -4.09 -6.50 -2.82
N TYR A 116 -4.62 -6.61 -1.62
CA TYR A 116 -5.67 -5.72 -1.11
C TYR A 116 -5.36 -5.32 0.33
N THR A 117 -5.51 -4.04 0.64
CA THR A 117 -5.57 -3.55 2.02
C THR A 117 -6.81 -2.68 2.20
N TYR A 118 -7.35 -2.65 3.41
CA TYR A 118 -8.55 -1.88 3.74
C TYR A 118 -8.21 -0.40 3.95
N GLY A 119 -9.14 0.45 3.50
CA GLY A 119 -9.21 1.86 3.89
C GLY A 119 -10.42 2.10 4.81
N ASN A 120 -10.53 3.31 5.33
CA ASN A 120 -11.58 3.67 6.30
C ASN A 120 -13.00 3.67 5.71
N HIS A 121 -13.16 3.76 4.39
CA HIS A 121 -14.46 3.71 3.72
C HIS A 121 -14.89 2.31 3.29
N ASP A 122 -14.00 1.34 3.16
CA ASP A 122 -14.34 -0.02 2.71
C ASP A 122 -15.36 -0.72 3.63
N LEU A 123 -15.37 -0.34 4.91
CA LEU A 123 -16.29 -0.85 5.92
C LEU A 123 -17.59 -0.03 6.04
N GLN A 124 -17.71 1.09 5.31
CA GLN A 124 -18.89 1.95 5.31
C GLN A 124 -19.93 1.43 4.32
N GLY A 125 -20.70 0.46 4.71
CA GLY A 125 -21.73 -0.07 3.82
C GLY A 125 -22.64 -1.07 4.52
N THR A 126 -23.58 -1.63 3.74
CA THR A 126 -24.43 -2.74 4.16
C THR A 126 -23.65 -4.06 4.26
N TYR A 127 -22.41 -4.07 3.87
CA TYR A 127 -21.55 -5.25 3.80
C TYR A 127 -20.36 -5.06 4.73
N SER A 128 -20.08 -6.12 5.48
CA SER A 128 -18.90 -6.21 6.33
C SER A 128 -17.68 -6.59 5.50
N ASN A 129 -16.47 -6.38 6.05
CA ASN A 129 -15.20 -6.95 5.60
C ASN A 129 -15.39 -8.42 5.16
N MET A 130 -16.17 -9.19 5.89
CA MET A 130 -16.46 -10.60 5.57
C MET A 130 -16.96 -10.81 4.14
N LEU A 131 -17.72 -9.86 3.56
CA LEU A 131 -18.16 -10.01 2.17
C LEU A 131 -17.02 -9.76 1.19
N ILE A 132 -16.26 -8.69 1.40
CA ILE A 132 -15.09 -8.35 0.56
C ILE A 132 -14.12 -9.52 0.59
N ASP A 133 -13.81 -10.03 1.78
CA ASP A 133 -12.95 -11.19 1.97
C ASP A 133 -13.44 -12.46 1.27
N GLN A 134 -14.74 -12.74 1.34
CA GLN A 134 -15.31 -13.89 0.65
C GLN A 134 -15.18 -13.79 -0.87
N VAL A 135 -15.33 -12.58 -1.42
CA VAL A 135 -15.17 -12.34 -2.86
C VAL A 135 -13.69 -12.46 -3.23
N ILE A 136 -12.78 -11.82 -2.50
CA ILE A 136 -11.33 -11.92 -2.73
C ILE A 136 -10.87 -13.37 -2.67
N LYS A 137 -11.29 -14.14 -1.66
CA LYS A 137 -10.97 -15.57 -1.52
C LYS A 137 -11.47 -16.45 -2.66
N SER A 138 -12.46 -15.99 -3.43
CA SER A 138 -12.94 -16.71 -4.63
C SER A 138 -12.14 -16.40 -5.88
N CYS A 139 -11.27 -15.38 -5.86
CA CYS A 139 -10.42 -15.00 -6.97
C CYS A 139 -9.19 -15.91 -7.07
N GLU A 140 -8.80 -16.23 -8.30
CA GLU A 140 -7.65 -17.12 -8.59
C GLU A 140 -6.31 -16.40 -8.35
N HIS A 141 -6.27 -15.09 -8.59
CA HIS A 141 -5.03 -14.28 -8.55
C HIS A 141 -4.89 -13.41 -7.30
N ALA A 142 -5.78 -13.51 -6.33
CA ALA A 142 -5.65 -12.80 -5.08
C ALA A 142 -4.50 -13.35 -4.24
N VAL A 143 -3.65 -12.46 -3.70
CA VAL A 143 -2.52 -12.83 -2.82
C VAL A 143 -2.78 -12.59 -1.35
N LEU A 144 -3.99 -12.22 -0.98
CA LEU A 144 -4.41 -12.02 0.40
C LEU A 144 -4.44 -13.36 1.15
N LEU A 145 -3.61 -13.50 2.18
CA LEU A 145 -3.43 -14.77 2.89
C LEU A 145 -4.55 -15.02 3.91
N ASN A 146 -4.74 -14.13 4.85
CA ASN A 146 -5.73 -14.28 5.91
C ASN A 146 -6.25 -12.92 6.37
N PRO A 147 -7.39 -12.47 5.83
CA PRO A 147 -7.87 -11.12 6.07
C PRO A 147 -8.34 -10.90 7.51
N ILE A 148 -8.91 -11.93 8.14
CA ILE A 148 -9.41 -11.86 9.51
C ILE A 148 -8.52 -12.69 10.41
N ASN A 149 -7.98 -12.03 11.42
CA ASN A 149 -7.01 -12.57 12.31
C ASN A 149 -7.23 -12.04 13.72
N ASP A 150 -7.51 -12.94 14.62
CA ASP A 150 -7.85 -12.61 16.02
C ASP A 150 -6.62 -12.14 16.84
N ASN A 151 -5.43 -12.09 16.25
CA ASN A 151 -4.17 -11.90 16.98
C ASN A 151 -3.41 -10.64 16.62
N VAL A 152 -3.74 -10.01 15.48
CA VAL A 152 -3.23 -8.70 15.06
C VAL A 152 -4.42 -7.85 14.71
N PHE A 153 -4.50 -6.65 15.25
CA PHE A 153 -5.63 -5.77 15.05
C PHE A 153 -5.78 -5.39 13.57
N GLY A 154 -7.01 -5.39 13.07
CA GLY A 154 -7.33 -5.12 11.66
C GLY A 154 -7.48 -6.38 10.80
N ASP A 155 -7.89 -6.19 9.54
CA ASP A 155 -8.38 -7.26 8.68
C ASP A 155 -7.46 -7.63 7.50
N SER A 156 -6.39 -6.87 7.25
CA SER A 156 -5.49 -7.10 6.10
C SER A 156 -4.01 -6.91 6.42
N ASN A 157 -3.56 -7.49 7.54
CA ASN A 157 -2.15 -7.48 7.90
C ASN A 157 -1.48 -8.75 7.38
N TYR A 158 -0.56 -8.63 6.42
CA TYR A 158 0.17 -9.76 5.84
C TYR A 158 1.45 -9.33 5.13
N VAL A 159 2.33 -10.29 4.85
CA VAL A 159 3.56 -10.10 4.08
C VAL A 159 3.47 -10.89 2.78
N LEU A 160 3.85 -10.26 1.68
CA LEU A 160 4.09 -10.91 0.41
C LEU A 160 5.60 -10.96 0.16
N ASN A 161 6.16 -12.17 0.23
CA ASN A 161 7.53 -12.43 -0.17
C ASN A 161 7.65 -12.44 -1.70
N ILE A 162 8.61 -11.71 -2.25
CA ILE A 162 8.98 -11.77 -3.66
C ILE A 162 10.24 -12.60 -3.78
N GLU A 163 10.11 -13.80 -4.35
CA GLU A 163 11.20 -14.76 -4.49
C GLU A 163 11.58 -14.97 -5.96
N GLU A 164 12.85 -14.73 -6.28
CA GLU A 164 13.39 -14.99 -7.60
C GLU A 164 13.90 -16.42 -7.69
N ILE A 165 13.25 -17.21 -8.56
CA ILE A 165 13.60 -18.63 -8.71
C ILE A 165 14.92 -18.81 -9.49
N GLY A 166 15.73 -19.76 -9.01
CA GLY A 166 17.00 -20.12 -9.68
C GLY A 166 18.20 -19.28 -9.24
N THR A 167 18.04 -18.41 -8.24
CA THR A 167 19.15 -17.68 -7.59
C THR A 167 19.49 -18.30 -6.22
N PRO A 168 20.74 -18.14 -5.71
CA PRO A 168 21.10 -18.62 -4.38
C PRO A 168 20.32 -18.00 -3.21
N ASN A 169 19.98 -16.71 -3.36
CA ASN A 169 19.12 -15.96 -2.44
C ASN A 169 17.80 -15.72 -3.16
N THR A 170 16.82 -16.56 -2.89
CA THR A 170 15.52 -16.48 -3.56
C THR A 170 14.71 -15.30 -3.09
N LEU A 171 14.67 -15.04 -1.79
CA LEU A 171 13.94 -13.88 -1.23
C LEU A 171 14.67 -12.59 -1.58
N LYS A 172 14.01 -11.76 -2.39
CA LYS A 172 14.53 -10.48 -2.89
C LYS A 172 13.92 -9.28 -2.19
N TRP A 173 12.60 -9.31 -1.98
CA TRP A 173 11.83 -8.22 -1.37
C TRP A 173 10.72 -8.78 -0.50
N GLN A 174 10.31 -7.99 0.51
CA GLN A 174 9.06 -8.17 1.23
C GLN A 174 8.13 -6.98 1.00
N LEU A 175 6.87 -7.25 0.76
CA LEU A 175 5.83 -6.24 0.69
C LEU A 175 4.92 -6.42 1.90
N TYR A 176 4.93 -5.44 2.79
CA TYR A 176 4.08 -5.41 3.98
C TYR A 176 2.77 -4.71 3.65
N PHE A 177 1.68 -5.31 4.06
CA PHE A 177 0.35 -4.74 3.96
C PHE A 177 -0.21 -4.58 5.37
N TYR A 178 -0.67 -3.36 5.69
CA TYR A 178 -1.26 -3.05 6.97
C TYR A 178 -2.68 -2.54 6.80
N ASP A 179 -3.59 -3.05 7.63
CA ASP A 179 -4.84 -2.37 7.88
C ASP A 179 -4.57 -1.17 8.80
N SER A 180 -4.68 0.03 8.26
CA SER A 180 -4.57 1.28 9.03
C SER A 180 -5.84 1.62 9.79
N ASN A 181 -6.79 0.70 9.81
CA ASN A 181 -8.05 0.76 10.51
C ASN A 181 -9.00 1.85 9.99
N THR A 182 -9.97 2.28 10.79
CA THR A 182 -11.01 3.19 10.33
C THR A 182 -11.04 4.47 11.17
N TYR A 183 -11.84 4.47 12.24
CA TYR A 183 -12.05 5.63 13.10
C TYR A 183 -11.91 5.26 14.57
N TYR A 184 -11.30 6.16 15.33
CA TYR A 184 -11.32 6.18 16.78
C TYR A 184 -12.13 7.39 17.26
N GLY A 185 -13.40 7.21 17.50
CA GLY A 185 -14.30 8.29 17.85
C GLY A 185 -14.63 9.20 16.67
N VAL A 186 -14.06 10.40 16.64
CA VAL A 186 -14.23 11.37 15.55
C VAL A 186 -12.97 11.52 14.70
N ASP A 187 -11.87 10.97 15.14
CA ASP A 187 -10.57 11.00 14.47
C ASP A 187 -10.32 9.67 13.74
N TYR A 188 -9.31 9.61 12.90
CA TYR A 188 -8.86 8.35 12.29
C TYR A 188 -8.11 7.50 13.32
N ASP A 189 -8.11 6.19 13.12
CA ASP A 189 -7.36 5.25 13.94
C ASP A 189 -5.87 5.24 13.53
N VAL A 190 -5.07 4.42 14.17
CA VAL A 190 -3.61 4.32 14.00
C VAL A 190 -3.20 2.87 13.80
N ILE A 191 -1.95 2.63 13.46
CA ILE A 191 -1.33 1.30 13.56
C ILE A 191 -1.16 0.98 15.06
N HIS A 192 -1.72 -0.14 15.50
CA HIS A 192 -1.76 -0.58 16.91
C HIS A 192 -0.46 -1.26 17.33
N GLU A 193 -0.21 -1.33 18.64
CA GLU A 193 0.99 -1.93 19.24
C GLU A 193 1.21 -3.40 18.84
N ASP A 194 0.13 -4.16 18.62
CA ASP A 194 0.22 -5.56 18.20
C ASP A 194 0.58 -5.70 16.71
N GLN A 195 0.18 -4.74 15.86
CA GLN A 195 0.64 -4.64 14.48
C GLN A 195 2.14 -4.31 14.40
N ILE A 196 2.62 -3.42 15.29
CA ILE A 196 4.05 -3.08 15.42
C ILE A 196 4.85 -4.31 15.89
N ALA A 197 4.40 -4.95 16.98
CA ALA A 197 5.03 -6.16 17.48
C ALA A 197 5.00 -7.32 16.47
N TRP A 198 4.01 -7.37 15.58
CA TRP A 198 3.99 -8.32 14.47
C TRP A 198 5.09 -8.02 13.45
N TYR A 199 5.34 -6.75 13.11
CA TYR A 199 6.48 -6.38 12.26
C TYR A 199 7.81 -6.81 12.87
N GLU A 200 8.05 -6.52 14.15
CA GLU A 200 9.26 -6.94 14.86
C GLU A 200 9.49 -8.46 14.78
N LYS A 201 8.43 -9.26 14.90
CA LYS A 201 8.50 -10.71 14.72
C LYS A 201 8.90 -11.13 13.31
N GLN A 202 8.41 -10.44 12.28
CA GLN A 202 8.82 -10.72 10.91
C GLN A 202 10.30 -10.41 10.72
N GLN A 203 10.79 -9.30 11.27
CA GLN A 203 12.21 -8.93 11.21
C GLN A 203 13.08 -9.93 11.98
N GLN A 204 12.66 -10.35 13.18
CA GLN A 204 13.37 -11.36 13.94
C GLN A 204 13.44 -12.69 13.19
N ALA A 205 12.38 -13.08 12.49
CA ALA A 205 12.39 -14.30 11.66
C ALA A 205 13.41 -14.21 10.51
N LEU A 206 13.59 -13.05 9.90
CA LEU A 206 14.65 -12.81 8.89
C LEU A 206 16.04 -12.92 9.51
N GLU A 207 16.26 -12.38 10.69
CA GLU A 207 17.51 -12.50 11.43
C GLU A 207 17.85 -13.97 11.76
N ASP A 208 16.87 -14.71 12.25
CA ASP A 208 17.01 -16.14 12.58
C ASP A 208 17.34 -17.00 11.36
N LEU A 209 16.84 -16.61 10.18
CA LEU A 209 17.16 -17.22 8.89
C LEU A 209 18.52 -16.78 8.34
N GLY A 210 19.15 -15.77 8.93
CA GLY A 210 20.43 -15.22 8.47
C GLY A 210 20.30 -14.29 7.26
N THR A 211 19.13 -13.72 7.05
CA THR A 211 18.80 -12.80 5.94
C THR A 211 18.24 -11.46 6.45
N PRO A 212 18.91 -10.75 7.38
CA PRO A 212 18.33 -9.59 8.06
C PRO A 212 18.18 -8.35 7.18
N ASN A 213 18.74 -8.31 5.99
CA ASN A 213 18.80 -7.12 5.13
C ASN A 213 17.90 -7.24 3.88
N ILE A 214 16.78 -7.93 3.98
CA ILE A 214 15.81 -8.00 2.87
C ILE A 214 15.07 -6.67 2.79
N PRO A 215 15.13 -5.94 1.67
CA PRO A 215 14.42 -4.67 1.53
C PRO A 215 12.90 -4.90 1.51
N SER A 216 12.16 -3.89 1.97
CA SER A 216 10.70 -3.96 1.98
C SER A 216 10.03 -2.65 1.57
N LEU A 217 8.81 -2.76 1.07
CA LEU A 217 7.85 -1.66 0.92
C LEU A 217 6.65 -1.93 1.82
N THR A 218 6.11 -0.88 2.41
CA THR A 218 4.91 -0.94 3.25
C THR A 218 3.75 -0.24 2.56
N PHE A 219 2.62 -0.92 2.46
CA PHE A 219 1.36 -0.43 1.92
C PHE A 219 0.34 -0.32 3.04
N MET A 220 -0.24 0.85 3.19
CA MET A 220 -1.33 1.14 4.12
C MET A 220 -2.17 2.29 3.57
N HIS A 221 -3.36 2.51 4.13
CA HIS A 221 -4.25 3.54 3.58
C HIS A 221 -4.07 4.90 4.24
N ILE A 222 -4.26 4.97 5.57
CA ILE A 222 -4.18 6.21 6.34
C ILE A 222 -2.71 6.51 6.65
N PRO A 223 -2.22 7.75 6.42
CA PRO A 223 -0.84 8.13 6.72
C PRO A 223 -0.55 8.12 8.21
N THR A 224 0.72 8.02 8.56
CA THR A 224 1.22 8.24 9.93
C THR A 224 1.53 9.72 10.16
N GLU A 225 1.78 10.10 11.43
CA GLU A 225 2.13 11.48 11.79
C GLU A 225 3.36 12.00 11.06
N GLU A 226 4.31 11.13 10.77
CA GLU A 226 5.57 11.50 10.13
C GLU A 226 5.36 12.14 8.75
N PHE A 227 4.25 11.87 8.08
CA PHE A 227 3.89 12.62 6.86
C PHE A 227 3.66 14.11 7.15
N GLU A 228 3.01 14.45 8.26
CA GLU A 228 2.83 15.86 8.65
C GLU A 228 4.16 16.47 9.15
N GLU A 229 4.98 15.72 9.87
CA GLU A 229 6.30 16.16 10.30
C GLU A 229 7.22 16.43 9.10
N ALA A 230 7.28 15.51 8.14
CA ALA A 230 8.03 15.67 6.90
C ALA A 230 7.55 16.90 6.12
N TYR A 231 6.24 17.10 6.00
CA TYR A 231 5.69 18.29 5.34
C TYR A 231 6.11 19.59 6.02
N LYS A 232 6.15 19.63 7.35
CA LYS A 232 6.61 20.81 8.09
C LYS A 232 8.10 21.06 7.93
N THR A 233 8.89 20.01 7.80
CA THR A 233 10.35 20.05 7.76
C THR A 233 10.87 20.15 6.33
N ILE A 234 10.53 19.21 5.46
CA ILE A 234 11.01 19.12 4.08
C ILE A 234 10.15 19.98 3.14
N GLY A 235 8.83 19.86 3.21
CA GLY A 235 7.88 20.61 2.40
C GLY A 235 7.79 22.09 2.72
N HIS A 236 8.36 22.55 3.86
CA HIS A 236 8.39 23.94 4.30
C HIS A 236 7.00 24.62 4.29
N ASN A 237 5.93 23.84 4.44
CA ASN A 237 4.54 24.30 4.41
C ASN A 237 4.16 25.07 3.10
N VAL A 238 4.69 24.63 1.98
CA VAL A 238 4.31 25.15 0.64
C VAL A 238 3.56 24.07 -0.15
N THR A 239 2.74 24.50 -1.10
CA THR A 239 1.85 23.60 -1.86
C THR A 239 2.62 22.59 -2.71
N SER A 240 3.77 22.99 -3.25
CA SER A 240 4.62 22.08 -4.03
C SER A 240 6.07 22.53 -3.96
N GLY A 241 6.97 21.61 -4.23
CA GLY A 241 8.39 21.95 -4.28
C GLY A 241 9.29 20.72 -4.35
N HIS A 242 10.56 20.97 -4.20
CA HIS A 242 11.59 20.00 -3.89
C HIS A 242 12.55 20.64 -2.88
N ASP A 243 13.16 19.85 -2.02
CA ASP A 243 14.16 20.35 -1.09
C ASP A 243 15.43 20.71 -1.86
N THR A 244 16.02 21.86 -1.55
CA THR A 244 17.31 22.28 -2.12
C THR A 244 18.49 21.55 -1.49
N ALA A 245 18.33 20.98 -0.32
CA ALA A 245 19.33 20.15 0.39
C ALA A 245 19.19 18.67 -0.01
N ASP A 246 17.96 18.20 -0.19
CA ASP A 246 17.60 16.91 -0.76
C ASP A 246 16.81 17.13 -2.06
N THR A 247 17.50 17.08 -3.18
CA THR A 247 16.90 17.34 -4.51
C THR A 247 15.98 16.22 -5.01
N GLU A 248 15.88 15.12 -4.26
CA GLU A 248 15.11 13.94 -4.61
C GLU A 248 13.70 13.98 -4.01
N SER A 249 13.50 14.69 -2.87
CA SER A 249 12.17 14.86 -2.29
C SER A 249 11.25 15.74 -3.15
N LEU A 250 10.07 15.22 -3.46
CA LEU A 250 9.06 15.86 -4.32
C LEU A 250 7.71 15.87 -3.61
N TRP A 251 6.90 16.93 -3.82
CA TRP A 251 5.53 16.97 -3.29
C TRP A 251 4.61 17.92 -4.05
N TYR A 252 3.33 17.59 -3.97
CA TYR A 252 2.20 18.48 -4.21
C TYR A 252 1.17 18.24 -3.11
N MET A 253 0.74 19.29 -2.43
CA MET A 253 -0.20 19.26 -1.31
C MET A 253 -1.44 20.07 -1.68
N GLY A 254 -2.52 19.39 -2.03
CA GLY A 254 -3.81 20.01 -2.32
C GLY A 254 -4.73 20.10 -1.11
N GLU A 255 -4.43 19.34 -0.05
CA GLU A 255 -5.17 19.33 1.22
C GLU A 255 -4.27 19.03 2.41
N SER A 256 -4.80 19.23 3.62
CA SER A 256 -4.09 18.91 4.85
C SER A 256 -3.95 17.41 5.01
N ILE A 257 -2.87 16.98 5.66
CA ILE A 257 -2.62 15.58 5.95
C ILE A 257 -3.57 15.11 7.06
N SER A 258 -4.27 14.02 6.81
CA SER A 258 -5.29 13.43 7.69
C SER A 258 -4.77 12.14 8.31
N TRP A 259 -3.95 12.25 9.35
CA TRP A 259 -3.39 11.11 10.07
C TRP A 259 -4.20 10.72 11.31
N GLY A 260 -3.80 9.66 12.02
CA GLY A 260 -4.50 9.09 13.15
C GLY A 260 -4.57 9.97 14.41
N TYR A 261 -5.32 9.53 15.42
CA TYR A 261 -5.61 10.31 16.63
C TYR A 261 -4.43 10.47 17.61
N LYS A 262 -3.34 9.75 17.39
CA LYS A 262 -2.13 9.80 18.22
C LYS A 262 -0.91 9.31 17.45
N GLU A 263 0.26 9.72 17.93
CA GLU A 263 1.56 9.15 17.56
C GLU A 263 1.68 7.69 17.98
N THR A 264 2.44 6.90 17.20
CA THR A 264 2.78 5.51 17.52
C THR A 264 4.26 5.25 17.21
N GLU A 265 4.82 4.20 17.75
CA GLU A 265 6.22 3.81 17.50
C GLU A 265 6.40 3.04 16.16
N PHE A 266 5.42 3.13 15.26
CA PHE A 266 5.45 2.35 14.01
C PHE A 266 6.59 2.76 13.08
N TYR A 267 6.74 4.05 12.84
CA TYR A 267 7.79 4.58 11.98
C TYR A 267 9.18 4.33 12.57
N GLU A 268 9.37 4.66 13.84
CA GLU A 268 10.65 4.46 14.55
C GLU A 268 11.07 3.00 14.54
N THR A 269 10.13 2.08 14.75
CA THR A 269 10.40 0.63 14.66
C THR A 269 10.89 0.25 13.27
N MET A 270 10.24 0.74 12.20
CA MET A 270 10.70 0.48 10.83
C MET A 270 12.08 1.07 10.56
N GLN A 271 12.34 2.28 11.08
CA GLN A 271 13.62 2.95 10.94
C GLN A 271 14.75 2.19 11.67
N GLU A 272 14.48 1.61 12.84
CA GLU A 272 15.44 0.82 13.61
C GLU A 272 15.93 -0.42 12.84
N TYR A 273 15.02 -1.13 12.18
CA TYR A 273 15.37 -2.34 11.38
C TYR A 273 16.00 -2.01 10.02
N LYS A 274 15.86 -0.80 9.48
CA LYS A 274 16.49 -0.30 8.23
C LYS A 274 16.12 -1.05 6.95
N ASN A 275 15.18 -1.96 7.02
CA ASN A 275 14.76 -2.77 5.86
C ASN A 275 13.65 -2.09 5.05
N ASN A 276 12.79 -1.32 5.70
CA ASN A 276 11.68 -0.65 5.04
C ASN A 276 12.20 0.56 4.24
N LYS A 277 11.94 0.56 2.93
CA LYS A 277 12.38 1.62 2.02
C LYS A 277 11.31 2.68 1.82
N ALA A 278 10.04 2.33 1.94
CA ALA A 278 8.94 3.27 1.78
C ALA A 278 7.70 2.87 2.56
N ILE A 279 6.95 3.88 3.01
CA ILE A 279 5.56 3.79 3.46
C ILE A 279 4.70 4.47 2.40
N ILE A 280 3.81 3.69 1.76
CA ILE A 280 2.99 4.10 0.62
C ILE A 280 1.54 4.17 1.08
N VAL A 281 0.94 5.35 0.94
CA VAL A 281 -0.42 5.64 1.44
C VAL A 281 -1.35 6.19 0.35
N GLY A 282 -2.65 6.20 0.62
CA GLY A 282 -3.70 6.92 -0.10
C GLY A 282 -4.37 7.96 0.78
N HIS A 283 -5.71 7.89 0.93
CA HIS A 283 -6.53 8.62 1.89
C HIS A 283 -6.75 10.12 1.59
N ASP A 284 -5.69 10.91 1.45
CA ASP A 284 -5.77 12.33 1.08
C ASP A 284 -5.72 12.45 -0.44
N HIS A 285 -6.87 12.73 -1.06
CA HIS A 285 -7.13 12.50 -2.49
C HIS A 285 -6.40 13.43 -3.44
N VAL A 286 -5.86 14.53 -2.92
CA VAL A 286 -5.21 15.58 -3.73
C VAL A 286 -3.79 15.89 -3.23
N ASN A 287 -3.19 14.93 -2.54
CA ASN A 287 -1.79 14.94 -2.15
C ASN A 287 -0.99 13.96 -3.02
N LEU A 288 0.25 14.29 -3.29
CA LEU A 288 1.22 13.45 -4.01
C LEU A 288 2.60 13.77 -3.47
N THR A 289 3.29 12.78 -2.90
CA THR A 289 4.60 13.00 -2.27
C THR A 289 5.55 11.85 -2.53
N ASP A 290 6.82 12.15 -2.54
CA ASP A 290 7.93 11.27 -2.27
C ASP A 290 8.91 12.04 -1.40
N TRP A 291 8.72 11.97 -0.10
CA TRP A 291 9.62 12.59 0.87
C TRP A 291 10.61 11.57 1.39
N HIS A 292 11.89 11.89 1.27
CA HIS A 292 12.98 11.16 1.89
C HIS A 292 13.12 11.65 3.34
N TYR A 293 12.55 10.93 4.29
CA TYR A 293 12.46 11.38 5.67
C TYR A 293 13.30 10.53 6.62
N ASP A 294 14.07 11.19 7.47
CA ASP A 294 14.82 10.62 8.59
C ASP A 294 14.46 11.39 9.85
N LYS A 295 13.68 10.78 10.75
CA LYS A 295 13.20 11.41 11.98
C LYS A 295 14.36 11.77 12.93
N ASP A 296 15.43 11.00 12.93
CA ASP A 296 16.58 11.17 13.82
C ASP A 296 17.71 12.06 13.25
N GLU A 297 17.54 12.63 12.06
CA GLU A 297 18.51 13.53 11.40
C GLU A 297 19.95 12.97 11.35
N GLY A 298 20.16 11.66 11.21
CA GLY A 298 21.50 11.09 11.46
C GLY A 298 22.17 10.32 10.33
N SER A 299 21.45 9.78 9.37
CA SER A 299 22.04 8.87 8.39
C SER A 299 21.17 8.67 7.15
N ALA A 300 21.75 8.89 5.98
CA ALA A 300 21.10 8.54 4.72
C ALA A 300 20.64 7.07 4.66
N ASP A 301 21.27 6.19 5.44
CA ASP A 301 20.94 4.76 5.50
C ASP A 301 19.62 4.47 6.25
N ASN A 302 19.06 5.46 6.96
CA ASN A 302 17.84 5.32 7.76
C ASN A 302 16.64 6.03 7.15
N MET A 303 16.79 6.67 6.00
CA MET A 303 15.68 7.37 5.34
C MET A 303 14.62 6.39 4.85
N ILE A 304 13.37 6.71 5.13
CA ILE A 304 12.20 6.02 4.60
C ILE A 304 11.47 7.01 3.69
N HIS A 305 11.11 6.56 2.50
CA HIS A 305 10.29 7.34 1.59
C HIS A 305 8.84 7.38 2.10
N LEU A 306 8.31 8.57 2.32
CA LEU A 306 6.92 8.80 2.67
C LEU A 306 6.15 9.19 1.40
N ILE A 307 5.34 8.27 0.89
CA ILE A 307 4.76 8.37 -0.44
C ILE A 307 3.24 8.42 -0.38
N TYR A 308 2.66 9.55 -0.79
CA TYR A 308 1.28 9.56 -1.25
C TYR A 308 1.22 9.09 -2.70
N GLY A 309 0.49 8.01 -2.95
CA GLY A 309 0.21 7.56 -4.31
C GLY A 309 -0.90 8.37 -4.98
N LEU A 310 -0.97 8.32 -6.31
CA LEU A 310 -2.05 8.94 -7.06
C LEU A 310 -3.40 8.33 -6.70
N LYS A 311 -4.41 9.18 -6.48
CA LYS A 311 -5.81 8.74 -6.48
C LYS A 311 -6.17 8.17 -7.84
N THR A 312 -6.75 6.98 -7.86
CA THR A 312 -7.17 6.33 -9.11
C THR A 312 -8.66 6.54 -9.38
N GLY A 313 -9.51 6.41 -8.35
CA GLY A 313 -10.95 6.51 -8.52
C GLY A 313 -11.44 7.93 -8.81
N ARG A 314 -12.43 8.06 -9.71
CA ARG A 314 -13.06 9.33 -10.05
C ARG A 314 -14.25 9.67 -9.13
N GLY A 315 -14.60 8.77 -8.23
CA GLY A 315 -15.59 9.00 -7.18
C GLY A 315 -15.09 10.02 -6.15
N ILE A 316 -16.01 10.76 -5.54
CA ILE A 316 -15.70 11.81 -4.57
C ILE A 316 -14.83 12.93 -5.20
N TYR A 317 -14.27 13.82 -4.35
CA TYR A 317 -13.38 14.88 -4.83
C TYR A 317 -12.03 14.32 -5.30
N HIS A 318 -11.46 14.94 -6.31
CA HIS A 318 -10.15 14.60 -6.86
C HIS A 318 -9.60 15.79 -7.66
N ASP A 319 -8.30 15.78 -7.93
CA ASP A 319 -7.67 16.71 -8.85
C ASP A 319 -7.24 15.97 -10.13
N THR A 320 -7.85 16.28 -11.25
CA THR A 320 -7.57 15.61 -12.54
C THR A 320 -6.13 15.78 -13.03
N ARG A 321 -5.38 16.72 -12.45
CA ARG A 321 -3.99 16.97 -12.77
C ARG A 321 -3.03 15.95 -12.13
N ILE A 322 -3.48 15.28 -11.04
CA ILE A 322 -2.69 14.32 -10.26
C ILE A 322 -3.50 13.05 -9.96
N MET A 323 -4.22 12.51 -10.93
CA MET A 323 -4.92 11.25 -10.76
C MET A 323 -4.56 10.24 -11.84
N GLY A 324 -4.57 8.94 -11.47
CA GLY A 324 -4.18 7.85 -12.37
C GLY A 324 -3.68 6.64 -11.61
N ALA A 325 -2.44 6.21 -11.87
CA ALA A 325 -1.83 5.08 -11.18
C ALA A 325 -0.37 5.35 -10.83
N SER A 326 0.06 4.84 -9.69
CA SER A 326 1.46 4.85 -9.25
C SER A 326 2.11 3.52 -9.56
N PHE A 327 3.31 3.54 -10.10
CA PHE A 327 4.09 2.34 -10.43
C PHE A 327 5.39 2.32 -9.65
N TYR A 328 5.72 1.16 -9.11
CA TYR A 328 6.96 0.91 -8.39
C TYR A 328 7.68 -0.26 -9.05
N THR A 329 8.94 -0.07 -9.43
CA THR A 329 9.77 -1.13 -10.02
C THR A 329 10.86 -1.51 -9.03
N LEU A 330 10.85 -2.75 -8.56
CA LEU A 330 11.82 -3.28 -7.61
C LEU A 330 13.13 -3.62 -8.33
N LYS A 331 14.26 -3.49 -7.61
CA LYS A 331 15.60 -3.77 -8.12
C LYS A 331 16.37 -4.74 -7.24
N ASP A 332 17.31 -5.46 -7.81
CA ASP A 332 18.23 -6.35 -7.08
C ASP A 332 19.24 -5.55 -6.22
N SER A 333 19.39 -4.24 -6.49
CA SER A 333 20.21 -3.31 -5.71
C SER A 333 19.61 -2.91 -4.36
N ASN A 334 18.44 -3.42 -3.98
CA ASN A 334 17.64 -3.01 -2.81
C ASN A 334 17.05 -1.58 -2.95
N GLU A 335 17.02 -1.04 -4.16
CA GLU A 335 16.39 0.22 -4.52
C GLU A 335 15.11 -0.03 -5.30
N PHE A 336 14.30 0.99 -5.49
CA PHE A 336 13.11 0.94 -6.34
C PHE A 336 12.95 2.24 -7.13
N ASP A 337 12.29 2.15 -8.28
CA ASP A 337 11.91 3.33 -9.06
C ASP A 337 10.42 3.63 -8.86
N ILE A 338 10.07 4.91 -8.86
CA ILE A 338 8.69 5.40 -8.83
C ILE A 338 8.37 6.05 -10.17
N LYS A 339 7.16 5.76 -10.68
CA LYS A 339 6.53 6.52 -11.76
C LYS A 339 5.08 6.81 -11.43
N TRP A 340 4.72 8.07 -11.49
CA TRP A 340 3.35 8.52 -11.39
C TRP A 340 2.78 8.80 -12.77
N MET A 341 1.80 8.01 -13.16
CA MET A 341 1.17 8.14 -14.46
C MET A 341 -0.17 8.86 -14.34
N ASN A 342 -0.21 10.15 -14.74
CA ASN A 342 -1.49 10.83 -14.89
C ASN A 342 -2.25 10.21 -16.07
N VAL A 343 -3.53 9.93 -15.85
CA VAL A 343 -4.41 9.36 -16.87
C VAL A 343 -5.60 10.30 -17.09
N PRO A 344 -5.45 11.32 -17.93
CA PRO A 344 -6.52 12.24 -18.25
C PRO A 344 -7.68 11.52 -18.95
N TYR A 345 -8.88 12.11 -18.84
CA TYR A 345 -10.09 11.47 -19.38
C TYR A 345 -10.07 11.32 -20.91
N GLU A 346 -9.66 12.38 -21.61
CA GLU A 346 -9.72 12.47 -23.07
C GLU A 346 -8.34 12.50 -23.75
N GLU A 347 -7.26 12.50 -22.98
CA GLU A 347 -5.88 12.59 -23.47
C GLU A 347 -5.11 11.29 -23.20
N ASP A 348 -3.92 11.17 -23.82
CA ASP A 348 -3.02 10.06 -23.56
C ASP A 348 -2.39 10.19 -22.15
N PRO A 349 -2.14 9.07 -21.46
CA PRO A 349 -1.43 9.08 -20.20
C PRO A 349 -0.02 9.69 -20.35
N PHE A 350 0.42 10.41 -19.31
CA PHE A 350 1.76 10.96 -19.23
C PHE A 350 2.37 10.78 -17.84
N GLU A 351 3.69 10.71 -17.77
CA GLU A 351 4.42 10.63 -16.51
C GLU A 351 4.47 12.00 -15.83
N ILE A 352 4.07 12.07 -14.56
CA ILE A 352 4.20 13.26 -13.74
C ILE A 352 5.68 13.41 -13.35
N THR A 353 6.26 14.53 -13.73
CA THR A 353 7.65 14.86 -13.42
C THR A 353 7.74 15.94 -12.33
N SER A 354 8.93 16.10 -11.74
CA SER A 354 9.21 17.19 -10.79
C SER A 354 8.85 18.56 -11.37
N GLY A 355 9.18 18.81 -12.64
CA GLY A 355 8.85 20.06 -13.32
C GLY A 355 7.34 20.29 -13.44
N TYR A 356 6.57 19.22 -13.64
CA TYR A 356 5.11 19.31 -13.66
C TYR A 356 4.54 19.67 -12.29
N LEU A 357 4.99 18.99 -11.22
CA LEU A 357 4.50 19.25 -9.85
C LEU A 357 4.83 20.68 -9.41
N ILE A 358 6.03 21.16 -9.65
CA ILE A 358 6.43 22.54 -9.33
C ILE A 358 5.53 23.53 -10.06
N GLY A 359 5.26 23.29 -11.34
CA GLY A 359 4.34 24.13 -12.13
C GLY A 359 2.91 24.21 -11.61
N LEU A 360 2.42 23.15 -10.96
CA LEU A 360 1.12 23.18 -10.30
C LEU A 360 1.06 24.17 -9.13
N GLY A 361 2.17 24.33 -8.37
CA GLY A 361 2.26 25.26 -7.25
C GLY A 361 2.25 26.73 -7.64
N GLU A 362 2.69 27.06 -8.85
CA GLU A 362 2.76 28.44 -9.35
C GLU A 362 1.42 29.01 -9.83
N GLY A 363 0.41 28.16 -10.08
CA GLY A 363 -0.86 28.56 -10.69
C GLY A 363 -2.14 28.19 -9.94
N ALA A 364 -2.07 27.55 -8.81
CA ALA A 364 -3.20 26.83 -8.21
C ALA A 364 -3.94 27.57 -7.08
N ILE A 365 -4.07 28.87 -7.12
CA ILE A 365 -5.11 29.58 -6.34
C ILE A 365 -5.72 30.64 -7.25
N ALA A 366 -6.78 30.25 -7.95
CA ALA A 366 -7.72 31.19 -8.55
C ALA A 366 -9.07 31.03 -7.88
#